data_01e701eced01984c8ada7ca8f5215f1b
#
_entry.id   01e701eced01984c8ada7ca8f5215f1b
#
_cell.length_a   1.000
_cell.length_b   1.000
_cell.length_c   1.000
_cell.angle_alpha   90.00
_cell.angle_beta   90.00
_cell.angle_gamma   90.00
#
_symmetry.space_group_name_H-M   'P 1'
#
loop_
_entity.id
_entity.type
_entity.pdbx_description
1 polymer ?
#
loop_
_entity_poly.entity_id
_entity_poly.type
_entity_poly.pdbx_seq_one_letter_code
_entity_poly.pdbx_strand_id
1 'polypeptide(L)'
;GLKLRVLTPRDVTVVADGKTRELSTVATSVRQVLLEAGISLGALDEVGPKLDAAPKDGSTIRVVRVDSKRITVKVDIPFTVREIKDRTMYFGETKIVKKGVKGVKEMTVDLISKDGKVAKRSTVSSRVLKEPVEQVVRVGTKAGQYGRTGAENLNWAALAQCESGGNPRAVNPAGPYYGLYQFNAATWRSVGGKGLPHQAPAEEQTYRAQLLYKQRGASPWPVCGRRLFS
;
A
#
# COMPACT_ATOMS: atom_id res chain seq x y z
N GLY A 1 -6.88 -28.46 67.12
CA GLY A 1 -8.19 -28.53 66.49
C GLY A 1 -8.01 -28.78 64.97
N LEU A 2 -8.78 -29.72 64.41
CA LEU A 2 -8.77 -30.04 62.99
C LEU A 2 -9.43 -28.88 62.24
N LYS A 3 -8.70 -28.24 61.30
CA LYS A 3 -9.30 -27.22 60.42
C LYS A 3 -9.79 -27.90 59.16
N LEU A 4 -11.12 -28.07 59.01
CA LEU A 4 -11.73 -28.58 57.79
C LEU A 4 -11.90 -27.43 56.81
N ARG A 5 -11.42 -27.58 55.57
CA ARG A 5 -11.62 -26.63 54.47
C ARG A 5 -12.58 -27.27 53.47
N VAL A 6 -13.78 -26.76 53.37
CA VAL A 6 -14.75 -27.19 52.35
C VAL A 6 -14.46 -26.39 51.08
N LEU A 7 -14.23 -27.07 49.95
CA LEU A 7 -14.08 -26.49 48.64
C LEU A 7 -15.31 -26.73 47.83
N THR A 8 -15.94 -25.67 47.33
CA THR A 8 -17.09 -25.76 46.44
C THR A 8 -16.60 -25.86 45.00
N PRO A 9 -17.04 -26.84 44.22
CA PRO A 9 -16.74 -26.91 42.82
C PRO A 9 -17.17 -25.62 42.06
N ARG A 10 -16.40 -25.23 41.05
CA ARG A 10 -16.65 -24.08 40.16
C ARG A 10 -16.60 -24.57 38.75
N ASP A 11 -17.52 -24.10 37.94
CA ASP A 11 -17.54 -24.39 36.52
C ASP A 11 -16.70 -23.31 35.78
N VAL A 12 -15.70 -23.74 35.05
CA VAL A 12 -14.81 -22.87 34.32
C VAL A 12 -14.64 -23.32 32.89
N THR A 13 -14.49 -22.37 31.99
CA THR A 13 -14.20 -22.61 30.57
C THR A 13 -12.73 -22.34 30.29
N VAL A 14 -12.02 -23.32 29.72
CA VAL A 14 -10.63 -23.16 29.29
C VAL A 14 -10.57 -23.11 27.78
N VAL A 15 -10.00 -22.02 27.24
CA VAL A 15 -9.79 -21.79 25.80
C VAL A 15 -8.29 -21.82 25.51
N ALA A 16 -7.85 -22.84 24.76
CA ALA A 16 -6.46 -23.02 24.37
C ALA A 16 -6.36 -23.79 23.06
N ASP A 17 -5.38 -23.49 22.22
CA ASP A 17 -5.09 -24.22 20.97
C ASP A 17 -6.30 -24.31 20.00
N GLY A 18 -7.13 -23.27 19.98
CA GLY A 18 -8.37 -23.23 19.21
C GLY A 18 -9.49 -24.13 19.72
N LYS A 19 -9.32 -24.73 20.91
CA LYS A 19 -10.32 -25.62 21.56
C LYS A 19 -10.88 -24.97 22.82
N THR A 20 -12.15 -25.24 23.08
CA THR A 20 -12.83 -24.85 24.32
C THR A 20 -13.12 -26.11 25.12
N ARG A 21 -12.84 -26.08 26.43
CA ARG A 21 -13.13 -27.16 27.39
C ARG A 21 -13.83 -26.58 28.59
N GLU A 22 -14.87 -27.22 29.01
CA GLU A 22 -15.58 -26.91 30.25
C GLU A 22 -15.17 -27.91 31.33
N LEU A 23 -14.88 -27.42 32.52
CA LEU A 23 -14.42 -28.21 33.66
C LEU A 23 -15.11 -27.72 34.92
N SER A 24 -15.57 -28.71 35.75
CA SER A 24 -15.98 -28.46 37.12
C SER A 24 -14.78 -28.77 38.03
N THR A 25 -14.26 -27.77 38.75
CA THR A 25 -13.00 -27.89 39.49
C THR A 25 -13.07 -27.32 40.89
N VAL A 26 -12.30 -27.88 41.77
CA VAL A 26 -12.03 -27.34 43.11
C VAL A 26 -10.64 -26.66 43.20
N ALA A 27 -9.98 -26.47 42.09
CA ALA A 27 -8.68 -25.84 41.98
C ALA A 27 -8.66 -24.46 42.66
N THR A 28 -7.56 -24.15 43.33
CA THR A 28 -7.38 -22.87 44.06
C THR A 28 -6.65 -21.83 43.21
N SER A 29 -6.13 -22.21 42.07
CA SER A 29 -5.45 -21.29 41.13
C SER A 29 -5.70 -21.66 39.67
N VAL A 30 -5.58 -20.67 38.76
CA VAL A 30 -5.65 -20.88 37.31
C VAL A 30 -4.61 -21.90 36.84
N ARG A 31 -3.42 -21.90 37.45
CA ARG A 31 -2.37 -22.89 37.17
C ARG A 31 -2.86 -24.33 37.38
N GLN A 32 -3.56 -24.60 38.50
CA GLN A 32 -4.11 -25.92 38.76
C GLN A 32 -5.19 -26.31 37.76
N VAL A 33 -6.07 -25.39 37.40
CA VAL A 33 -7.08 -25.65 36.35
C VAL A 33 -6.43 -26.04 35.03
N LEU A 34 -5.38 -25.35 34.60
CA LEU A 34 -4.67 -25.67 33.37
C LEU A 34 -4.00 -27.05 33.43
N LEU A 35 -3.47 -27.44 34.57
CA LEU A 35 -2.91 -28.78 34.78
C LEU A 35 -4.01 -29.86 34.69
N GLU A 36 -5.16 -29.65 35.35
CA GLU A 36 -6.34 -30.55 35.26
C GLU A 36 -6.86 -30.66 33.81
N ALA A 37 -6.82 -29.55 33.06
CA ALA A 37 -7.16 -29.53 31.64
C ALA A 37 -6.11 -30.19 30.74
N GLY A 38 -4.95 -30.62 31.28
CA GLY A 38 -3.84 -31.18 30.50
C GLY A 38 -3.12 -30.17 29.60
N ILE A 39 -3.12 -28.88 30.00
CA ILE A 39 -2.52 -27.80 29.21
C ILE A 39 -1.18 -27.43 29.83
N SER A 40 -0.11 -27.69 29.09
CA SER A 40 1.24 -27.22 29.41
C SER A 40 1.48 -25.85 28.80
N LEU A 41 2.14 -24.96 29.52
CA LEU A 41 2.48 -23.62 29.09
C LEU A 41 3.93 -23.55 28.60
N GLY A 42 4.16 -22.89 27.47
CA GLY A 42 5.46 -22.43 27.03
C GLY A 42 5.91 -21.20 27.84
N ALA A 43 7.23 -20.92 27.79
CA ALA A 43 7.81 -19.81 28.57
C ALA A 43 7.28 -18.42 28.19
N LEU A 44 6.76 -18.26 26.97
CA LEU A 44 6.25 -17.00 26.44
C LEU A 44 4.72 -16.93 26.41
N ASP A 45 4.02 -18.05 26.70
CA ASP A 45 2.57 -18.08 26.62
C ASP A 45 1.91 -17.10 27.58
N GLU A 46 0.86 -16.43 27.08
CA GLU A 46 0.09 -15.48 27.88
C GLU A 46 -1.19 -16.18 28.41
N VAL A 47 -1.49 -15.95 29.66
CA VAL A 47 -2.67 -16.53 30.32
C VAL A 47 -3.49 -15.43 30.96
N GLY A 48 -4.76 -15.45 30.72
CA GLY A 48 -5.73 -14.59 31.40
C GLY A 48 -6.88 -15.43 31.98
N PRO A 49 -7.20 -15.26 33.27
CA PRO A 49 -6.58 -14.47 34.35
C PRO A 49 -5.19 -14.96 34.75
N LYS A 50 -4.50 -14.21 35.66
CA LYS A 50 -3.16 -14.57 36.13
C LYS A 50 -3.10 -15.99 36.74
N LEU A 51 -1.97 -16.68 36.55
CA LEU A 51 -1.81 -18.10 36.93
C LEU A 51 -2.10 -18.37 38.43
N ASP A 52 -1.76 -17.44 39.29
CA ASP A 52 -1.94 -17.58 40.73
C ASP A 52 -3.32 -17.05 41.22
N ALA A 53 -4.14 -16.51 40.32
CA ALA A 53 -5.48 -16.07 40.65
C ALA A 53 -6.40 -17.27 40.93
N ALA A 54 -7.30 -17.13 41.92
CA ALA A 54 -8.35 -18.11 42.15
C ALA A 54 -9.35 -18.07 40.98
N PRO A 55 -9.70 -19.22 40.39
CA PRO A 55 -10.72 -19.27 39.36
C PRO A 55 -12.09 -18.86 39.93
N LYS A 56 -12.83 -18.06 39.19
CA LYS A 56 -14.22 -17.69 39.53
C LYS A 56 -15.18 -18.61 38.85
N ASP A 57 -16.31 -18.90 39.48
CA ASP A 57 -17.38 -19.66 38.84
C ASP A 57 -17.87 -18.97 37.57
N GLY A 58 -18.09 -19.74 36.52
CA GLY A 58 -18.46 -19.24 35.18
C GLY A 58 -17.37 -18.50 34.42
N SER A 59 -16.12 -18.42 34.97
CA SER A 59 -15.06 -17.67 34.32
C SER A 59 -14.39 -18.42 33.17
N THR A 60 -13.89 -17.65 32.18
CA THR A 60 -13.09 -18.16 31.07
C THR A 60 -11.60 -17.94 31.32
N ILE A 61 -10.82 -19.01 31.25
CA ILE A 61 -9.36 -19.01 31.29
C ILE A 61 -8.88 -19.15 29.84
N ARG A 62 -8.20 -18.13 29.35
CA ARG A 62 -7.67 -18.11 27.98
C ARG A 62 -6.15 -18.24 27.98
N VAL A 63 -5.66 -19.20 27.19
CA VAL A 63 -4.24 -19.36 26.89
C VAL A 63 -3.99 -18.88 25.47
N VAL A 64 -3.08 -17.93 25.32
CA VAL A 64 -2.58 -17.45 24.03
C VAL A 64 -1.20 -18.03 23.82
N ARG A 65 -1.04 -18.83 22.79
CA ARG A 65 0.29 -19.40 22.44
C ARG A 65 1.18 -18.33 21.86
N VAL A 66 2.32 -18.09 22.47
CA VAL A 66 3.30 -17.10 22.01
C VAL A 66 4.57 -17.81 21.58
N ASP A 67 4.94 -17.61 20.33
CA ASP A 67 6.19 -18.12 19.76
C ASP A 67 7.08 -16.97 19.30
N SER A 68 8.40 -17.12 19.45
CA SER A 68 9.39 -16.16 19.01
C SER A 68 10.39 -16.84 18.08
N LYS A 69 10.50 -16.32 16.84
CA LYS A 69 11.40 -16.87 15.83
C LYS A 69 12.26 -15.78 15.22
N ARG A 70 13.56 -16.03 15.14
CA ARG A 70 14.50 -15.19 14.39
C ARG A 70 14.66 -15.74 12.98
N ILE A 71 14.48 -14.89 11.97
CA ILE A 71 14.66 -15.24 10.57
C ILE A 71 15.57 -14.24 9.88
N THR A 72 16.29 -14.69 8.86
CA THR A 72 17.06 -13.86 7.97
C THR A 72 16.41 -13.88 6.58
N VAL A 73 16.11 -12.70 6.04
CA VAL A 73 15.46 -12.51 4.76
C VAL A 73 16.26 -11.58 3.87
N LYS A 74 16.23 -11.83 2.55
CA LYS A 74 16.77 -10.91 1.55
C LYS A 74 15.62 -10.07 0.99
N VAL A 75 15.83 -8.75 0.94
CA VAL A 75 14.84 -7.77 0.50
C VAL A 75 15.46 -6.90 -0.58
N ASP A 76 14.73 -6.69 -1.67
CA ASP A 76 15.12 -5.76 -2.72
C ASP A 76 15.20 -4.33 -2.21
N ILE A 77 16.26 -3.61 -2.61
CA ILE A 77 16.36 -2.16 -2.47
C ILE A 77 15.99 -1.56 -3.82
N PRO A 78 14.94 -0.74 -3.92
CA PRO A 78 14.58 -0.09 -5.17
C PRO A 78 15.69 0.86 -5.61
N PHE A 79 15.90 0.99 -6.93
CA PHE A 79 16.77 2.00 -7.49
C PHE A 79 16.05 3.35 -7.59
N THR A 80 16.83 4.43 -7.58
CA THR A 80 16.36 5.80 -7.86
C THR A 80 16.37 6.07 -9.35
N VAL A 81 15.55 7.03 -9.81
CA VAL A 81 15.55 7.50 -11.19
C VAL A 81 15.99 8.95 -11.22
N ARG A 82 17.07 9.23 -11.94
CA ARG A 82 17.57 10.58 -12.20
C ARG A 82 17.21 11.02 -13.63
N GLU A 83 16.50 12.12 -13.73
CA GLU A 83 16.13 12.73 -15.00
C GLU A 83 17.22 13.73 -15.44
N ILE A 84 17.63 13.65 -16.71
CA ILE A 84 18.49 14.63 -17.37
C ILE A 84 17.66 15.32 -18.45
N LYS A 85 17.48 16.62 -18.31
CA LYS A 85 16.77 17.43 -19.32
C LYS A 85 17.59 17.50 -20.60
N ASP A 86 16.95 17.18 -21.73
CA ASP A 86 17.57 17.19 -23.05
C ASP A 86 16.81 18.13 -24.00
N ARG A 87 17.45 19.23 -24.41
CA ARG A 87 16.87 20.24 -25.32
C ARG A 87 16.85 19.79 -26.79
N THR A 88 17.50 18.69 -27.13
CA THR A 88 17.49 18.12 -28.49
C THR A 88 16.33 17.15 -28.70
N MET A 89 15.77 16.62 -27.61
CA MET A 89 14.61 15.73 -27.61
C MET A 89 13.32 16.53 -27.41
N TYR A 90 12.26 16.13 -28.10
CA TYR A 90 10.96 16.78 -27.96
C TYR A 90 10.33 16.53 -26.60
N PHE A 91 9.52 17.47 -26.15
CA PHE A 91 8.81 17.33 -24.87
C PHE A 91 7.97 16.04 -24.88
N GLY A 92 8.06 15.26 -23.79
CA GLY A 92 7.38 13.96 -23.67
C GLY A 92 8.20 12.76 -24.17
N GLU A 93 9.26 12.98 -24.94
CA GLU A 93 10.19 11.89 -25.27
C GLU A 93 11.06 11.55 -24.08
N THR A 94 11.29 10.26 -23.87
CA THR A 94 12.20 9.76 -22.85
C THR A 94 13.14 8.72 -23.42
N LYS A 95 14.41 8.74 -22.97
CA LYS A 95 15.41 7.75 -23.36
C LYS A 95 16.16 7.26 -22.14
N ILE A 96 16.11 5.96 -21.86
CA ILE A 96 16.93 5.36 -20.79
C ILE A 96 18.38 5.35 -21.27
N VAL A 97 19.24 6.09 -20.57
CA VAL A 97 20.68 6.15 -20.82
C VAL A 97 21.44 5.12 -20.01
N LYS A 98 20.99 4.89 -18.77
CA LYS A 98 21.52 3.87 -17.88
C LYS A 98 20.34 3.15 -17.22
N LYS A 99 20.29 1.83 -17.39
CA LYS A 99 19.25 1.01 -16.77
C LYS A 99 19.48 0.90 -15.27
N GLY A 100 18.44 1.12 -14.47
CA GLY A 100 18.46 0.89 -13.03
C GLY A 100 18.58 -0.60 -12.70
N VAL A 101 19.25 -0.90 -11.60
CA VAL A 101 19.34 -2.26 -11.06
C VAL A 101 18.97 -2.19 -9.59
N LYS A 102 18.07 -3.06 -9.15
CA LYS A 102 17.74 -3.17 -7.73
C LYS A 102 18.95 -3.63 -6.93
N GLY A 103 19.15 -3.05 -5.76
CA GLY A 103 20.04 -3.55 -4.74
C GLY A 103 19.40 -4.69 -3.96
N VAL A 104 20.17 -5.29 -3.07
CA VAL A 104 19.72 -6.34 -2.16
C VAL A 104 20.26 -6.07 -0.76
N LYS A 105 19.40 -6.10 0.24
CA LYS A 105 19.79 -6.10 1.65
C LYS A 105 19.35 -7.37 2.34
N GLU A 106 20.16 -7.82 3.27
CA GLU A 106 19.85 -8.89 4.20
C GLU A 106 19.34 -8.27 5.49
N MET A 107 18.24 -8.78 6.01
CA MET A 107 17.67 -8.32 7.27
C MET A 107 17.44 -9.50 8.19
N THR A 108 17.91 -9.39 9.44
CA THR A 108 17.55 -10.31 10.51
C THR A 108 16.37 -9.72 11.27
N VAL A 109 15.30 -10.49 11.35
CA VAL A 109 14.02 -10.04 11.90
C VAL A 109 13.57 -11.03 12.99
N ASP A 110 13.17 -10.50 14.14
CA ASP A 110 12.46 -11.25 15.18
C ASP A 110 10.96 -11.17 14.92
N LEU A 111 10.32 -12.32 14.83
CA LEU A 111 8.88 -12.49 14.68
C LEU A 111 8.32 -13.00 15.99
N ILE A 112 7.31 -12.31 16.53
CA ILE A 112 6.51 -12.80 17.64
C ILE A 112 5.14 -13.16 17.07
N SER A 113 4.75 -14.43 17.25
CA SER A 113 3.44 -14.94 16.82
C SER A 113 2.56 -15.19 18.04
N LYS A 114 1.27 -14.90 17.91
CA LYS A 114 0.23 -15.23 18.89
C LYS A 114 -0.82 -16.10 18.22
N ASP A 115 -1.09 -17.27 18.79
CA ASP A 115 -2.00 -18.29 18.23
C ASP A 115 -1.69 -18.56 16.75
N GLY A 116 -0.41 -18.69 16.38
CA GLY A 116 0.07 -18.95 15.01
C GLY A 116 0.04 -17.76 14.07
N LYS A 117 -0.43 -16.59 14.48
CA LYS A 117 -0.45 -15.37 13.66
C LYS A 117 0.65 -14.41 14.07
N VAL A 118 1.37 -13.84 13.10
CA VAL A 118 2.43 -12.85 13.38
C VAL A 118 1.81 -11.59 13.99
N ALA A 119 2.11 -11.35 15.26
CA ALA A 119 1.64 -10.20 16.03
C ALA A 119 2.64 -9.03 16.01
N LYS A 120 3.95 -9.32 15.93
CA LYS A 120 5.01 -8.30 15.96
C LYS A 120 6.18 -8.71 15.08
N ARG A 121 6.77 -7.72 14.38
CA ARG A 121 8.04 -7.85 13.66
C ARG A 121 8.99 -6.78 14.14
N SER A 122 10.23 -7.16 14.43
CA SER A 122 11.27 -6.23 14.86
C SER A 122 12.55 -6.50 14.09
N THR A 123 13.09 -5.51 13.41
CA THR A 123 14.39 -5.63 12.73
C THR A 123 15.50 -5.59 13.75
N VAL A 124 16.31 -6.63 13.81
CA VAL A 124 17.48 -6.76 14.69
C VAL A 124 18.71 -6.17 14.03
N SER A 125 18.92 -6.51 12.76
CA SER A 125 20.04 -6.01 11.97
C SER A 125 19.69 -5.91 10.49
N SER A 126 20.40 -5.05 9.77
CA SER A 126 20.27 -4.92 8.33
C SER A 126 21.64 -4.66 7.71
N ARG A 127 21.97 -5.40 6.66
CA ARG A 127 23.23 -5.26 5.93
C ARG A 127 22.94 -5.20 4.44
N VAL A 128 23.47 -4.20 3.75
CA VAL A 128 23.39 -4.13 2.28
C VAL A 128 24.37 -5.14 1.70
N LEU A 129 23.86 -6.05 0.86
CA LEU A 129 24.66 -7.03 0.13
C LEU A 129 25.06 -6.53 -1.26
N LYS A 130 24.16 -5.76 -1.87
CA LYS A 130 24.36 -5.14 -3.18
C LYS A 130 23.67 -3.79 -3.19
N GLU A 131 24.43 -2.74 -3.51
CA GLU A 131 23.86 -1.41 -3.68
C GLU A 131 22.98 -1.32 -4.93
N PRO A 132 21.87 -0.55 -4.90
CA PRO A 132 21.11 -0.29 -6.09
C PRO A 132 21.87 0.60 -7.07
N VAL A 133 21.67 0.34 -8.35
CA VAL A 133 22.24 1.20 -9.42
C VAL A 133 21.16 2.17 -9.89
N GLU A 134 21.45 3.47 -9.84
CA GLU A 134 20.55 4.52 -10.30
C GLU A 134 20.21 4.35 -11.79
N GLN A 135 18.92 4.48 -12.12
CA GLN A 135 18.47 4.62 -13.50
C GLN A 135 18.62 6.08 -13.95
N VAL A 136 19.20 6.28 -15.12
CA VAL A 136 19.32 7.61 -15.72
C VAL A 136 18.44 7.67 -16.96
N VAL A 137 17.55 8.66 -17.01
CA VAL A 137 16.61 8.88 -18.11
C VAL A 137 16.82 10.29 -18.65
N ARG A 138 17.03 10.42 -19.97
CA ARG A 138 16.90 11.72 -20.65
C ARG A 138 15.44 12.02 -20.88
N VAL A 139 15.03 13.25 -20.58
CA VAL A 139 13.66 13.75 -20.76
C VAL A 139 13.72 14.95 -21.70
N GLY A 140 13.01 14.86 -22.79
CA GLY A 140 12.95 15.92 -23.81
C GLY A 140 12.32 17.20 -23.25
N THR A 141 12.94 18.33 -23.57
CA THR A 141 12.49 19.67 -23.16
C THR A 141 12.44 20.66 -24.30
N LYS A 142 12.60 20.21 -25.56
CA LYS A 142 12.52 21.07 -26.74
C LYS A 142 11.11 21.64 -26.83
N ALA A 143 10.96 22.94 -26.68
CA ALA A 143 9.70 23.64 -26.82
C ALA A 143 9.21 23.59 -28.28
N GLY A 144 7.90 23.45 -28.46
CA GLY A 144 7.23 23.62 -29.75
C GLY A 144 6.96 22.37 -30.59
N GLN A 145 7.50 21.19 -30.22
CA GLN A 145 7.12 19.91 -30.86
C GLN A 145 7.11 18.77 -29.85
N TYR A 146 5.95 18.19 -29.65
CA TYR A 146 5.76 16.97 -28.86
C TYR A 146 6.00 15.75 -29.74
N GLY A 147 6.44 14.63 -29.17
CA GLY A 147 6.58 13.39 -29.90
C GLY A 147 5.25 12.99 -30.58
N ARG A 148 5.34 12.29 -31.72
CA ARG A 148 4.14 11.88 -32.46
C ARG A 148 3.34 10.86 -31.63
N THR A 149 2.06 11.15 -31.46
CA THR A 149 1.13 10.27 -30.74
C THR A 149 0.38 9.31 -31.67
N GLY A 150 0.31 9.65 -32.98
CA GLY A 150 -0.52 8.97 -33.97
C GLY A 150 -1.98 9.40 -33.95
N ALA A 151 -2.31 10.44 -33.19
CA ALA A 151 -3.66 11.02 -33.14
C ALA A 151 -3.68 12.49 -33.59
N GLU A 152 -2.62 12.94 -34.27
CA GLU A 152 -2.45 14.34 -34.69
C GLU A 152 -3.50 14.80 -35.72
N ASN A 153 -4.02 13.88 -36.52
CA ASN A 153 -4.96 14.18 -37.61
C ASN A 153 -6.41 14.41 -37.14
N LEU A 154 -6.69 14.32 -35.85
CA LEU A 154 -8.01 14.61 -35.30
C LEU A 154 -8.19 16.10 -35.03
N ASN A 155 -9.44 16.56 -35.06
CA ASN A 155 -9.76 17.99 -34.87
C ASN A 155 -9.69 18.40 -33.37
N TRP A 156 -8.49 18.52 -32.86
CA TRP A 156 -8.21 18.92 -31.46
C TRP A 156 -8.67 20.34 -31.17
N ALA A 157 -8.65 21.23 -32.17
CA ALA A 157 -9.13 22.61 -32.00
C ALA A 157 -10.65 22.64 -31.77
N ALA A 158 -11.41 21.82 -32.48
CA ALA A 158 -12.86 21.73 -32.31
C ALA A 158 -13.22 21.13 -30.93
N LEU A 159 -12.46 20.13 -30.44
CA LEU A 159 -12.63 19.60 -29.09
C LEU A 159 -12.34 20.67 -28.04
N ALA A 160 -11.21 21.38 -28.13
CA ALA A 160 -10.82 22.44 -27.19
C ALA A 160 -11.86 23.59 -27.17
N GLN A 161 -12.35 23.97 -28.34
CA GLN A 161 -13.39 24.98 -28.43
C GLN A 161 -14.68 24.57 -27.71
N CYS A 162 -15.07 23.30 -27.80
CA CYS A 162 -16.25 22.76 -27.13
C CYS A 162 -16.06 22.64 -25.61
N GLU A 163 -14.88 22.21 -25.14
CA GLU A 163 -14.60 21.94 -23.71
C GLU A 163 -14.32 23.21 -22.89
N SER A 164 -13.60 24.16 -23.48
CA SER A 164 -13.07 25.32 -22.75
C SER A 164 -13.20 26.66 -23.48
N GLY A 165 -13.87 26.67 -24.64
CA GLY A 165 -13.85 27.84 -25.51
C GLY A 165 -12.44 28.12 -26.11
N GLY A 166 -11.56 27.11 -26.15
CA GLY A 166 -10.19 27.23 -26.61
C GLY A 166 -9.24 27.91 -25.60
N ASN A 167 -9.64 28.04 -24.34
CA ASN A 167 -8.85 28.71 -23.30
C ASN A 167 -7.93 27.71 -22.57
N PRO A 168 -6.59 27.76 -22.74
CA PRO A 168 -5.68 26.87 -22.06
C PRO A 168 -5.60 27.11 -20.54
N ARG A 169 -6.05 28.26 -20.06
CA ARG A 169 -6.07 28.60 -18.62
C ARG A 169 -7.43 28.42 -17.97
N ALA A 170 -8.36 27.77 -18.67
CA ALA A 170 -9.70 27.54 -18.12
C ALA A 170 -9.67 26.77 -16.82
N VAL A 171 -10.46 27.21 -15.86
CA VAL A 171 -10.76 26.53 -14.61
C VAL A 171 -12.26 26.43 -14.50
N ASN A 172 -12.80 25.23 -14.42
CA ASN A 172 -14.24 25.04 -14.30
C ASN A 172 -14.68 25.27 -12.85
N PRO A 173 -15.53 26.27 -12.56
CA PRO A 173 -15.99 26.56 -11.20
C PRO A 173 -16.93 25.47 -10.65
N ALA A 174 -17.54 24.67 -11.50
CA ALA A 174 -18.48 23.61 -11.12
C ALA A 174 -17.82 22.24 -10.87
N GLY A 175 -16.49 22.14 -11.04
CA GLY A 175 -15.80 20.86 -10.85
C GLY A 175 -14.28 20.99 -10.99
N PRO A 176 -13.50 19.93 -10.65
CA PRO A 176 -12.05 19.97 -10.68
C PRO A 176 -11.51 19.72 -12.09
N TYR A 177 -11.95 20.51 -13.08
CA TYR A 177 -11.57 20.40 -14.49
C TYR A 177 -10.81 21.62 -14.97
N TYR A 178 -9.74 21.40 -15.74
CA TYR A 178 -8.76 22.42 -16.05
C TYR A 178 -8.27 22.37 -17.49
N GLY A 179 -7.96 23.54 -18.05
CA GLY A 179 -7.29 23.73 -19.31
C GLY A 179 -8.14 23.46 -20.56
N LEU A 180 -7.47 23.38 -21.72
CA LEU A 180 -8.10 23.23 -23.04
C LEU A 180 -9.11 22.08 -23.13
N TYR A 181 -8.79 20.94 -22.52
CA TYR A 181 -9.51 19.68 -22.65
C TYR A 181 -10.19 19.26 -21.35
N GLN A 182 -10.32 20.17 -20.41
CA GLN A 182 -11.00 19.98 -19.13
C GLN A 182 -10.56 18.69 -18.38
N PHE A 183 -9.24 18.53 -18.25
CA PHE A 183 -8.67 17.45 -17.47
C PHE A 183 -8.92 17.62 -15.96
N ASN A 184 -9.26 16.55 -15.27
CA ASN A 184 -9.02 16.51 -13.84
C ASN A 184 -7.54 16.17 -13.51
N ALA A 185 -7.11 16.51 -12.30
CA ALA A 185 -5.71 16.34 -11.90
C ALA A 185 -5.22 14.88 -11.93
N ALA A 186 -6.10 13.90 -11.66
CA ALA A 186 -5.74 12.48 -11.67
C ALA A 186 -5.50 11.98 -13.10
N THR A 187 -6.42 12.29 -14.02
CA THR A 187 -6.29 11.93 -15.44
C THR A 187 -5.08 12.65 -16.08
N TRP A 188 -4.85 13.91 -15.73
CA TRP A 188 -3.65 14.63 -16.17
C TRP A 188 -2.36 13.92 -15.79
N ARG A 189 -2.23 13.54 -14.51
CA ARG A 189 -1.06 12.77 -14.03
C ARG A 189 -0.93 11.39 -14.68
N SER A 190 -2.03 10.71 -14.98
CA SER A 190 -2.00 9.37 -15.59
C SER A 190 -1.39 9.36 -16.99
N VAL A 191 -1.46 10.50 -17.70
CA VAL A 191 -0.80 10.69 -19.00
C VAL A 191 0.54 11.43 -18.88
N GLY A 192 1.10 11.50 -17.67
CA GLY A 192 2.43 12.04 -17.38
C GLY A 192 2.48 13.57 -17.21
N GLY A 193 1.33 14.24 -17.06
CA GLY A 193 1.29 15.68 -16.78
C GLY A 193 1.79 16.01 -15.38
N LYS A 194 2.54 17.11 -15.23
CA LYS A 194 3.03 17.63 -13.94
C LYS A 194 2.22 18.89 -13.57
N GLY A 195 2.01 19.12 -12.27
CA GLY A 195 1.18 20.23 -11.79
C GLY A 195 -0.29 20.09 -12.17
N LEU A 196 -0.93 21.21 -12.49
CA LEU A 196 -2.32 21.26 -12.96
C LEU A 196 -2.36 21.57 -14.47
N PRO A 197 -3.34 21.03 -15.21
CA PRO A 197 -3.43 21.16 -16.68
C PRO A 197 -3.34 22.61 -17.18
N HIS A 198 -4.08 23.54 -16.58
CA HIS A 198 -4.14 24.94 -17.00
C HIS A 198 -2.83 25.73 -16.76
N GLN A 199 -1.88 25.14 -16.04
CA GLN A 199 -0.54 25.71 -15.79
C GLN A 199 0.45 25.29 -16.89
N ALA A 200 0.12 24.27 -17.68
CA ALA A 200 0.95 23.79 -18.77
C ALA A 200 0.70 24.59 -20.06
N PRO A 201 1.70 24.67 -20.98
CA PRO A 201 1.50 25.21 -22.30
C PRO A 201 0.39 24.51 -23.08
N ALA A 202 -0.28 25.23 -23.99
CA ALA A 202 -1.38 24.68 -24.80
C ALA A 202 -0.97 23.43 -25.60
N GLU A 203 0.26 23.42 -26.12
CA GLU A 203 0.83 22.29 -26.87
C GLU A 203 0.96 21.05 -25.98
N GLU A 204 1.41 21.22 -24.73
CA GLU A 204 1.46 20.09 -23.77
C GLU A 204 0.07 19.56 -23.47
N GLN A 205 -0.90 20.42 -23.25
CA GLN A 205 -2.27 20.01 -23.00
C GLN A 205 -2.82 19.19 -24.18
N THR A 206 -2.57 19.63 -25.43
CA THR A 206 -2.96 18.91 -26.64
C THR A 206 -2.27 17.56 -26.74
N TYR A 207 -0.96 17.53 -26.53
CA TYR A 207 -0.20 16.28 -26.51
C TYR A 207 -0.72 15.27 -25.48
N ARG A 208 -1.02 15.72 -24.27
CA ARG A 208 -1.57 14.86 -23.20
C ARG A 208 -2.99 14.38 -23.54
N ALA A 209 -3.79 15.21 -24.19
CA ALA A 209 -5.10 14.81 -24.68
C ALA A 209 -5.01 13.73 -25.76
N GLN A 210 -4.04 13.86 -26.68
CA GLN A 210 -3.74 12.84 -27.69
C GLN A 210 -3.31 11.50 -27.05
N LEU A 211 -2.45 11.52 -26.01
CA LEU A 211 -2.07 10.32 -25.27
C LEU A 211 -3.29 9.67 -24.57
N LEU A 212 -4.15 10.47 -23.96
CA LEU A 212 -5.37 9.98 -23.33
C LEU A 212 -6.32 9.35 -24.35
N TYR A 213 -6.46 9.98 -25.52
CA TYR A 213 -7.25 9.45 -26.63
C TYR A 213 -6.73 8.07 -27.10
N LYS A 214 -5.42 7.89 -27.20
CA LYS A 214 -4.84 6.57 -27.54
C LYS A 214 -5.19 5.47 -26.54
N GLN A 215 -5.38 5.82 -25.29
CA GLN A 215 -5.72 4.85 -24.24
C GLN A 215 -7.22 4.57 -24.17
N ARG A 216 -8.09 5.58 -24.44
CA ARG A 216 -9.51 5.53 -24.12
C ARG A 216 -10.43 5.99 -25.26
N GLY A 217 -9.89 6.32 -26.44
CA GLY A 217 -10.66 6.95 -27.50
C GLY A 217 -11.28 8.28 -27.07
N ALA A 218 -12.46 8.60 -27.58
CA ALA A 218 -13.17 9.85 -27.25
C ALA A 218 -13.96 9.80 -25.93
N SER A 219 -13.97 8.65 -25.21
CA SER A 219 -14.78 8.46 -24.00
C SER A 219 -14.49 9.43 -22.85
N PRO A 220 -13.27 9.99 -22.69
CA PRO A 220 -13.01 11.02 -21.68
C PRO A 220 -13.81 12.32 -21.88
N TRP A 221 -14.32 12.55 -23.10
CA TRP A 221 -15.09 13.74 -23.48
C TRP A 221 -16.48 13.33 -23.99
N PRO A 222 -17.41 12.94 -23.11
CA PRO A 222 -18.68 12.29 -23.49
C PRO A 222 -19.59 13.20 -24.33
N VAL A 223 -19.48 14.50 -24.18
CA VAL A 223 -20.28 15.50 -24.94
C VAL A 223 -19.51 16.03 -26.15
N CYS A 224 -18.29 16.48 -25.91
CA CYS A 224 -17.48 17.16 -26.93
C CYS A 224 -16.64 16.20 -27.80
N GLY A 225 -16.40 14.96 -27.36
CA GLY A 225 -15.50 14.02 -28.06
C GLY A 225 -15.82 13.75 -29.53
N ARG A 226 -17.12 13.88 -29.92
CA ARG A 226 -17.55 13.79 -31.34
C ARG A 226 -16.93 14.88 -32.24
N ARG A 227 -16.50 16.01 -31.64
CA ARG A 227 -15.86 17.11 -32.38
C ARG A 227 -14.47 16.76 -32.90
N LEU A 228 -13.87 15.68 -32.39
CA LEU A 228 -12.60 15.19 -32.94
C LEU A 228 -12.70 14.71 -34.37
N PHE A 229 -13.90 14.38 -34.87
CA PHE A 229 -14.17 13.79 -36.17
C PHE A 229 -14.88 14.75 -37.12
N SER A 230 -15.03 16.02 -36.74
CA SER A 230 -15.69 17.05 -37.56
C SER A 230 -14.72 17.82 -38.45
#